data_99e8ce575d0add5980b4acd69f082857
#
_entry.id   99e8ce575d0add5980b4acd69f082857
#
_cell.length_a   1.000
_cell.length_b   1.000
_cell.length_c   1.000
_cell.angle_alpha   90.00
_cell.angle_beta   90.00
_cell.angle_gamma   90.00
#
_symmetry.space_group_name_H-M   'P 1'
#
loop_
_entity.id
_entity.type
_entity.pdbx_description
1 polymer ?
#
loop_
_entity_poly.entity_id
_entity_poly.type
_entity_poly.pdbx_seq_one_letter_code
_entity_poly.pdbx_strand_id
1 'polypeptide(L)'
;MSQANSSNQIKNQSPNSPFSNFLADLKSLYPNFRFQPGPRFLFRPPNTIFYEPSNPNDTNNSFQDFALQLLHELGHAISGHRNFQLSIDRIKIETEAWHAAQIILENHPNLQTKYHLFFNQDFAEAHLDTYRRWLHQKTTCKKCGLTMFQDKNQTWYCPHCDLI
;
A
#
# COMPACT_ATOMS: atom_id res chain seq x y z
N MET A 1 29.24 20.95 -25.30
CA MET A 1 28.80 20.36 -24.02
C MET A 1 27.43 20.94 -23.69
N SER A 2 26.36 20.25 -24.08
CA SER A 2 24.98 20.71 -23.90
C SER A 2 24.39 20.00 -22.71
N GLN A 3 24.09 20.74 -21.65
CA GLN A 3 23.37 20.22 -20.47
C GLN A 3 21.89 20.16 -20.83
N ALA A 4 21.35 18.94 -20.83
CA ALA A 4 19.91 18.70 -20.91
C ALA A 4 19.27 18.96 -19.54
N ASN A 5 18.59 20.11 -19.43
CA ASN A 5 17.71 20.44 -18.31
C ASN A 5 16.44 19.56 -18.41
N SER A 6 16.41 18.48 -17.65
CA SER A 6 15.17 17.70 -17.43
C SER A 6 14.30 18.43 -16.41
N SER A 7 13.51 19.37 -16.89
CA SER A 7 12.45 20.00 -16.10
C SER A 7 11.34 18.97 -15.86
N ASN A 8 11.31 18.39 -14.66
CA ASN A 8 10.19 17.60 -14.16
C ASN A 8 8.94 18.50 -14.08
N GLN A 9 8.15 18.53 -15.14
CA GLN A 9 6.83 19.15 -15.12
C GLN A 9 5.92 18.25 -14.23
N ILE A 10 5.73 18.67 -12.99
CA ILE A 10 4.59 18.20 -12.18
C ILE A 10 3.34 18.69 -12.92
N LYS A 11 2.72 17.79 -13.70
CA LYS A 11 1.46 18.07 -14.39
C LYS A 11 0.40 18.32 -13.31
N ASN A 12 0.00 19.58 -13.15
CA ASN A 12 -1.08 19.99 -12.27
C ASN A 12 -2.35 19.23 -12.67
N GLN A 13 -2.85 18.37 -11.78
CA GLN A 13 -4.15 17.74 -11.93
C GLN A 13 -5.21 18.85 -11.99
N SER A 14 -6.18 18.70 -12.88
CA SER A 14 -7.34 19.61 -12.91
C SER A 14 -7.99 19.65 -11.50
N PRO A 15 -8.28 20.84 -10.95
CA PRO A 15 -8.83 20.97 -9.59
C PRO A 15 -10.19 20.25 -9.40
N ASN A 16 -10.84 19.84 -10.48
CA ASN A 16 -12.15 19.18 -10.48
C ASN A 16 -12.11 17.69 -10.87
N SER A 17 -10.94 17.03 -10.78
CA SER A 17 -10.90 15.59 -11.04
C SER A 17 -11.46 14.79 -9.86
N PRO A 18 -12.08 13.60 -10.09
CA PRO A 18 -12.54 12.73 -8.99
C PRO A 18 -11.42 12.43 -7.98
N PHE A 19 -10.20 12.26 -8.45
CA PHE A 19 -9.01 12.03 -7.63
C PHE A 19 -8.73 13.21 -6.68
N SER A 20 -8.75 14.43 -7.20
CA SER A 20 -8.50 15.65 -6.40
C SER A 20 -9.58 15.86 -5.35
N ASN A 21 -10.85 15.63 -5.71
CA ASN A 21 -11.98 15.75 -4.81
C ASN A 21 -11.95 14.70 -3.70
N PHE A 22 -11.68 13.45 -4.05
CA PHE A 22 -11.55 12.34 -3.07
C PHE A 22 -10.42 12.61 -2.09
N LEU A 23 -9.27 13.05 -2.58
CA LEU A 23 -8.13 13.42 -1.75
C LEU A 23 -8.45 14.58 -0.79
N ALA A 24 -9.22 15.58 -1.26
CA ALA A 24 -9.68 16.70 -0.42
C ALA A 24 -10.61 16.22 0.69
N ASP A 25 -11.55 15.32 0.37
CA ASP A 25 -12.46 14.74 1.36
C ASP A 25 -11.68 13.93 2.42
N LEU A 26 -10.72 13.10 1.99
CA LEU A 26 -9.88 12.35 2.94
C LEU A 26 -9.04 13.27 3.84
N LYS A 27 -8.47 14.34 3.30
CA LYS A 27 -7.76 15.35 4.11
C LYS A 27 -8.65 16.01 5.15
N SER A 28 -9.92 16.25 4.82
CA SER A 28 -10.91 16.81 5.73
C SER A 28 -11.30 15.82 6.82
N LEU A 29 -11.51 14.56 6.48
CA LEU A 29 -11.90 13.50 7.43
C LEU A 29 -10.74 13.08 8.34
N TYR A 30 -9.52 13.16 7.86
CA TYR A 30 -8.33 12.69 8.56
C TYR A 30 -7.25 13.77 8.64
N PRO A 31 -7.50 14.92 9.32
CA PRO A 31 -6.62 16.09 9.33
C PRO A 31 -5.25 15.84 10.00
N ASN A 32 -5.13 14.77 10.79
CA ASN A 32 -3.87 14.40 11.45
C ASN A 32 -2.87 13.73 10.51
N PHE A 33 -3.30 13.33 9.31
CA PHE A 33 -2.43 12.70 8.31
C PHE A 33 -2.12 13.65 7.17
N ARG A 34 -0.89 13.53 6.64
CA ARG A 34 -0.38 14.32 5.53
C ARG A 34 -0.41 13.49 4.26
N PHE A 35 -1.20 13.88 3.28
CA PHE A 35 -1.25 13.24 1.97
C PHE A 35 -0.36 14.01 1.00
N GLN A 36 0.66 13.33 0.45
CA GLN A 36 1.66 13.93 -0.44
C GLN A 36 1.82 13.10 -1.73
N PRO A 37 2.04 13.75 -2.88
CA PRO A 37 2.41 13.03 -4.08
C PRO A 37 3.77 12.36 -3.90
N GLY A 38 3.91 11.15 -4.44
CA GLY A 38 5.13 10.36 -4.41
C GLY A 38 5.23 9.41 -5.59
N PRO A 39 6.31 8.64 -5.71
CA PRO A 39 6.52 7.71 -6.82
C PRO A 39 5.70 6.41 -6.69
N ARG A 40 5.02 6.22 -5.57
CA ARG A 40 4.18 5.05 -5.26
C ARG A 40 3.29 5.33 -4.07
N PHE A 41 2.30 4.47 -3.84
CA PHE A 41 1.55 4.45 -2.59
C PHE A 41 2.44 3.94 -1.46
N LEU A 42 2.47 4.66 -0.33
CA LEU A 42 3.30 4.32 0.81
C LEU A 42 2.89 5.11 2.05
N PHE A 43 2.58 4.43 3.13
CA PHE A 43 2.55 5.05 4.45
C PHE A 43 3.97 5.18 5.02
N ARG A 44 4.33 6.37 5.44
CA ARG A 44 5.56 6.65 6.20
C ARG A 44 5.20 7.17 7.59
N PRO A 45 5.49 6.40 8.64
CA PRO A 45 5.28 6.86 10.01
C PRO A 45 6.00 8.21 10.28
N PRO A 46 5.47 9.07 11.14
CA PRO A 46 4.30 8.79 11.97
C PRO A 46 2.95 9.07 11.28
N ASN A 47 2.89 9.91 10.23
CA ASN A 47 1.62 10.44 9.74
C ASN A 47 1.60 10.83 8.25
N THR A 48 2.55 10.38 7.44
CA THR A 48 2.61 10.78 6.03
C THR A 48 2.21 9.64 5.10
N ILE A 49 1.24 9.90 4.25
CA ILE A 49 0.73 8.99 3.24
C ILE A 49 1.13 9.53 1.87
N PHE A 50 1.93 8.77 1.14
CA PHE A 50 2.29 9.07 -0.23
C PHE A 50 1.31 8.39 -1.19
N TYR A 51 0.98 9.08 -2.26
CA TYR A 51 0.15 8.55 -3.34
C TYR A 51 0.80 8.85 -4.69
N GLU A 52 0.64 7.92 -5.62
CA GLU A 52 1.06 8.15 -7.00
C GLU A 52 0.05 9.09 -7.69
N PRO A 53 0.49 10.24 -8.23
CA PRO A 53 -0.41 11.12 -8.95
C PRO A 53 -0.97 10.39 -10.16
N SER A 54 -2.29 10.27 -10.23
CA SER A 54 -2.97 9.64 -11.37
C SER A 54 -2.65 10.40 -12.65
N ASN A 55 -2.21 9.67 -13.68
CA ASN A 55 -2.13 10.20 -15.02
C ASN A 55 -3.54 10.06 -15.66
N PRO A 56 -4.21 11.15 -16.05
CA PRO A 56 -5.54 11.07 -16.67
C PRO A 56 -5.56 10.28 -17.98
N ASN A 57 -4.40 10.01 -18.57
CA ASN A 57 -4.24 9.19 -19.77
C ASN A 57 -3.89 7.73 -19.46
N ASP A 58 -3.75 7.36 -18.19
CA ASP A 58 -3.45 5.99 -17.79
C ASP A 58 -4.77 5.21 -17.67
N THR A 59 -5.10 4.48 -18.72
CA THR A 59 -6.31 3.63 -18.78
C THR A 59 -6.21 2.40 -17.88
N ASN A 60 -5.04 2.12 -17.29
CA ASN A 60 -4.80 0.95 -16.46
C ASN A 60 -5.07 1.19 -14.97
N ASN A 61 -5.09 2.47 -14.53
CA ASN A 61 -5.41 2.82 -13.14
C ASN A 61 -6.82 3.40 -13.06
N SER A 62 -7.77 2.56 -12.68
CA SER A 62 -9.11 3.04 -12.41
C SER A 62 -9.12 3.95 -11.17
N PHE A 63 -10.08 4.88 -11.11
CA PHE A 63 -10.29 5.69 -9.90
C PHE A 63 -10.55 4.79 -8.68
N GLN A 64 -11.25 3.67 -8.88
CA GLN A 64 -11.52 2.67 -7.85
C GLN A 64 -10.22 2.10 -7.26
N ASP A 65 -9.27 1.70 -8.10
CA ASP A 65 -8.00 1.11 -7.66
C ASP A 65 -7.14 2.14 -6.91
N PHE A 66 -7.08 3.36 -7.43
CA PHE A 66 -6.43 4.48 -6.76
C PHE A 66 -7.01 4.71 -5.36
N ALA A 67 -8.34 4.79 -5.25
CA ALA A 67 -9.01 5.04 -3.99
C ALA A 67 -8.76 3.91 -2.99
N LEU A 68 -8.84 2.65 -3.42
CA LEU A 68 -8.57 1.50 -2.56
C LEU A 68 -7.12 1.45 -2.08
N GLN A 69 -6.14 1.72 -2.94
CA GLN A 69 -4.74 1.79 -2.53
C GLN A 69 -4.49 2.93 -1.54
N LEU A 70 -5.09 4.10 -1.76
CA LEU A 70 -4.95 5.23 -0.84
C LEU A 70 -5.59 4.93 0.52
N LEU A 71 -6.75 4.26 0.54
CA LEU A 71 -7.40 3.81 1.77
C LEU A 71 -6.59 2.72 2.49
N HIS A 72 -5.89 1.85 1.76
CA HIS A 72 -4.98 0.87 2.33
C HIS A 72 -3.81 1.54 3.07
N GLU A 73 -3.17 2.55 2.48
CA GLU A 73 -2.10 3.30 3.14
C GLU A 73 -2.62 4.09 4.36
N LEU A 74 -3.84 4.61 4.28
CA LEU A 74 -4.52 5.21 5.42
C LEU A 74 -4.83 4.15 6.49
N GLY A 75 -5.17 2.93 6.09
CA GLY A 75 -5.33 1.77 6.98
C GLY A 75 -4.07 1.48 7.80
N HIS A 76 -2.89 1.47 7.16
CA HIS A 76 -1.62 1.38 7.88
C HIS A 76 -1.45 2.51 8.91
N ALA A 77 -1.80 3.73 8.53
CA ALA A 77 -1.66 4.90 9.38
C ALA A 77 -2.56 4.83 10.61
N ILE A 78 -3.83 4.46 10.45
CA ILE A 78 -4.83 4.34 11.53
C ILE A 78 -4.48 3.17 12.46
N SER A 79 -4.03 2.04 11.91
CA SER A 79 -3.60 0.87 12.69
C SER A 79 -2.28 1.11 13.41
N GLY A 80 -1.61 2.23 13.19
CA GLY A 80 -0.35 2.58 13.84
C GLY A 80 0.82 1.69 13.42
N HIS A 81 0.77 1.12 12.23
CA HIS A 81 1.81 0.26 11.71
C HIS A 81 3.14 1.04 11.58
N ARG A 82 4.23 0.40 11.98
CA ARG A 82 5.57 1.00 11.88
C ARG A 82 6.52 0.01 11.20
N ASN A 83 7.18 -0.82 12.01
CA ASN A 83 8.11 -1.84 11.55
C ASN A 83 7.59 -3.22 11.92
N PHE A 84 7.92 -4.22 11.13
CA PHE A 84 7.68 -5.63 11.45
C PHE A 84 8.98 -6.28 11.94
N GLN A 85 8.87 -7.20 12.89
CA GLN A 85 10.03 -7.93 13.43
C GLN A 85 10.38 -9.13 12.56
N LEU A 86 9.38 -9.93 12.20
CA LEU A 86 9.56 -11.10 11.34
C LEU A 86 8.92 -10.87 9.98
N SER A 87 9.41 -11.57 8.98
CA SER A 87 8.87 -11.47 7.62
C SER A 87 7.40 -11.91 7.52
N ILE A 88 6.95 -12.83 8.41
CA ILE A 88 5.54 -13.23 8.50
C ILE A 88 4.66 -12.09 9.03
N ASP A 89 5.17 -11.25 9.92
CA ASP A 89 4.42 -10.13 10.48
C ASP A 89 4.02 -9.13 9.40
N ARG A 90 4.80 -9.06 8.31
CA ARG A 90 4.45 -8.21 7.18
C ARG A 90 3.12 -8.57 6.56
N ILE A 91 2.84 -9.87 6.34
CA ILE A 91 1.53 -10.31 5.80
C ILE A 91 0.40 -9.93 6.75
N LYS A 92 0.61 -10.09 8.06
CA LYS A 92 -0.37 -9.70 9.07
C LYS A 92 -0.67 -8.19 8.98
N ILE A 93 0.35 -7.36 8.96
CA ILE A 93 0.24 -5.89 8.86
C ILE A 93 -0.49 -5.48 7.58
N GLU A 94 -0.18 -6.09 6.44
CA GLU A 94 -0.85 -5.82 5.16
C GLU A 94 -2.32 -6.24 5.20
N THR A 95 -2.63 -7.39 5.80
CA THR A 95 -4.02 -7.86 5.98
C THR A 95 -4.81 -6.91 6.88
N GLU A 96 -4.22 -6.46 8.00
CA GLU A 96 -4.83 -5.50 8.91
C GLU A 96 -5.09 -4.15 8.21
N ALA A 97 -4.18 -3.69 7.35
CA ALA A 97 -4.36 -2.46 6.59
C ALA A 97 -5.51 -2.55 5.57
N TRP A 98 -5.66 -3.67 4.86
CA TRP A 98 -6.80 -3.90 3.96
C TRP A 98 -8.12 -3.98 4.72
N HIS A 99 -8.15 -4.64 5.88
CA HIS A 99 -9.33 -4.68 6.75
C HIS A 99 -9.70 -3.26 7.25
N ALA A 100 -8.71 -2.47 7.65
CA ALA A 100 -8.93 -1.09 8.04
C ALA A 100 -9.47 -0.24 6.87
N ALA A 101 -8.98 -0.44 5.64
CA ALA A 101 -9.50 0.22 4.45
C ALA A 101 -10.98 -0.10 4.20
N GLN A 102 -11.39 -1.35 4.39
CA GLN A 102 -12.79 -1.77 4.33
C GLN A 102 -13.63 -1.04 5.38
N ILE A 103 -13.19 -1.04 6.64
CA ILE A 103 -13.88 -0.37 7.76
C ILE A 103 -14.00 1.14 7.49
N ILE A 104 -12.98 1.77 6.93
CA ILE A 104 -13.04 3.20 6.56
C ILE A 104 -14.19 3.44 5.57
N LEU A 105 -14.32 2.62 4.54
CA LEU A 105 -15.43 2.75 3.57
C LEU A 105 -16.79 2.51 4.23
N GLU A 106 -16.92 1.50 5.07
CA GLU A 106 -18.18 1.18 5.77
C GLU A 106 -18.62 2.30 6.70
N ASN A 107 -17.66 2.95 7.38
CA ASN A 107 -17.94 4.07 8.28
C ASN A 107 -18.21 5.41 7.56
N HIS A 108 -17.91 5.48 6.26
CA HIS A 108 -18.10 6.69 5.46
C HIS A 108 -18.97 6.44 4.21
N PRO A 109 -20.28 6.15 4.39
CA PRO A 109 -21.19 5.84 3.26
C PRO A 109 -21.30 6.99 2.25
N ASN A 110 -21.03 8.22 2.68
CA ASN A 110 -20.96 9.38 1.79
C ASN A 110 -19.84 9.28 0.77
N LEU A 111 -18.68 8.72 1.13
CA LEU A 111 -17.59 8.44 0.18
C LEU A 111 -18.00 7.38 -0.82
N GLN A 112 -18.65 6.30 -0.34
CA GLN A 112 -19.16 5.24 -1.22
C GLN A 112 -20.14 5.80 -2.26
N THR A 113 -21.13 6.56 -1.80
CA THR A 113 -22.17 7.12 -2.68
C THR A 113 -21.62 8.17 -3.65
N LYS A 114 -20.82 9.13 -3.12
CA LYS A 114 -20.28 10.25 -3.92
C LYS A 114 -19.34 9.80 -5.03
N TYR A 115 -18.55 8.76 -4.76
CA TYR A 115 -17.50 8.29 -5.66
C TYR A 115 -17.79 6.93 -6.29
N HIS A 116 -18.96 6.35 -6.03
CA HIS A 116 -19.33 4.99 -6.44
C HIS A 116 -18.28 3.94 -6.03
N LEU A 117 -17.73 4.10 -4.81
CA LEU A 117 -16.73 3.22 -4.28
C LEU A 117 -17.34 2.03 -3.55
N PHE A 118 -16.74 0.88 -3.76
CA PHE A 118 -17.03 -0.33 -2.97
C PHE A 118 -15.70 -1.02 -2.64
N PHE A 119 -15.68 -1.76 -1.54
CA PHE A 119 -14.51 -2.57 -1.23
C PHE A 119 -14.46 -3.77 -2.16
N ASN A 120 -13.35 -3.92 -2.88
CA ASN A 120 -13.11 -5.02 -3.79
C ASN A 120 -12.17 -6.03 -3.13
N GLN A 121 -12.75 -7.14 -2.65
CA GLN A 121 -12.00 -8.20 -1.97
C GLN A 121 -10.97 -8.85 -2.89
N ASP A 122 -11.31 -9.09 -4.17
CA ASP A 122 -10.38 -9.71 -5.12
C ASP A 122 -9.16 -8.82 -5.38
N PHE A 123 -9.37 -7.51 -5.43
CA PHE A 123 -8.27 -6.54 -5.55
C PHE A 123 -7.34 -6.60 -4.33
N ALA A 124 -7.89 -6.59 -3.12
CA ALA A 124 -7.12 -6.70 -1.88
C ALA A 124 -6.34 -8.04 -1.82
N GLU A 125 -7.00 -9.16 -2.15
CA GLU A 125 -6.37 -10.48 -2.18
C GLU A 125 -5.24 -10.57 -3.22
N ALA A 126 -5.42 -10.00 -4.41
CA ALA A 126 -4.37 -9.94 -5.42
C ALA A 126 -3.12 -9.20 -4.91
N HIS A 127 -3.30 -8.12 -4.15
CA HIS A 127 -2.20 -7.42 -3.49
C HIS A 127 -1.56 -8.27 -2.39
N LEU A 128 -2.35 -8.91 -1.53
CA LEU A 128 -1.84 -9.81 -0.47
C LEU A 128 -1.06 -11.00 -1.05
N ASP A 129 -1.47 -11.52 -2.19
CA ASP A 129 -0.77 -12.61 -2.86
C ASP A 129 0.64 -12.23 -3.33
N THR A 130 0.91 -10.94 -3.57
CA THR A 130 2.28 -10.50 -3.86
C THR A 130 3.19 -10.70 -2.65
N TYR A 131 2.70 -10.42 -1.45
CA TYR A 131 3.44 -10.61 -0.19
C TYR A 131 3.56 -12.09 0.17
N ARG A 132 2.50 -12.89 -0.06
CA ARG A 132 2.53 -14.36 0.16
C ARG A 132 3.57 -15.02 -0.73
N ARG A 133 3.60 -14.67 -2.03
CA ARG A 133 4.62 -15.16 -2.98
C ARG A 133 6.02 -14.72 -2.59
N TRP A 134 6.19 -13.46 -2.22
CA TRP A 134 7.47 -12.95 -1.71
C TRP A 134 7.93 -13.74 -0.48
N LEU A 135 7.05 -13.97 0.52
CA LEU A 135 7.40 -14.75 1.70
C LEU A 135 7.75 -16.19 1.34
N HIS A 136 6.94 -16.83 0.50
CA HIS A 136 7.22 -18.20 0.05
C HIS A 136 8.60 -18.32 -0.62
N GLN A 137 8.93 -17.42 -1.51
CA GLN A 137 10.25 -17.38 -2.16
C GLN A 137 11.38 -17.18 -1.14
N LYS A 138 11.15 -16.33 -0.14
CA LYS A 138 12.14 -16.01 0.90
C LYS A 138 12.33 -17.16 1.89
N THR A 139 11.27 -17.91 2.18
CA THR A 139 11.28 -19.04 3.12
C THR A 139 11.70 -20.36 2.49
N THR A 140 11.84 -20.45 1.18
CA THR A 140 12.21 -21.69 0.52
C THR A 140 13.75 -21.81 0.43
N CYS A 141 14.29 -22.86 1.02
CA CYS A 141 15.72 -23.15 0.96
C CYS A 141 16.17 -23.47 -0.48
N LYS A 142 17.12 -22.70 -0.99
CA LYS A 142 17.61 -22.87 -2.37
C LYS A 142 18.41 -24.17 -2.60
N LYS A 143 18.88 -24.81 -1.51
CA LYS A 143 19.66 -26.07 -1.61
C LYS A 143 18.78 -27.31 -1.63
N CYS A 144 17.75 -27.36 -0.79
CA CYS A 144 16.95 -28.58 -0.62
C CYS A 144 15.43 -28.38 -0.79
N GLY A 145 14.96 -27.15 -1.03
CA GLY A 145 13.54 -26.85 -1.24
C GLY A 145 12.68 -26.84 0.03
N LEU A 146 13.24 -27.16 1.19
CA LEU A 146 12.47 -27.15 2.44
C LEU A 146 12.18 -25.72 2.91
N THR A 147 11.10 -25.58 3.66
CA THR A 147 10.75 -24.29 4.28
C THR A 147 11.73 -23.98 5.41
N MET A 148 12.33 -22.78 5.32
CA MET A 148 13.18 -22.20 6.35
C MET A 148 12.34 -21.48 7.40
N PHE A 149 12.88 -21.30 8.60
CA PHE A 149 12.29 -20.46 9.64
C PHE A 149 13.21 -19.27 9.96
N GLN A 150 12.61 -18.22 10.47
CA GLN A 150 13.31 -16.98 10.82
C GLN A 150 13.39 -16.84 12.33
N ASP A 151 14.58 -16.55 12.85
CA ASP A 151 14.77 -16.24 14.25
C ASP A 151 14.45 -14.76 14.57
N LYS A 152 14.52 -14.40 15.85
CA LYS A 152 14.31 -13.02 16.34
C LYS A 152 15.33 -12.00 15.81
N ASN A 153 16.47 -12.46 15.30
CA ASN A 153 17.51 -11.61 14.68
C ASN A 153 17.28 -11.47 13.16
N GLN A 154 16.15 -11.94 12.64
CA GLN A 154 15.80 -11.96 11.22
C GLN A 154 16.68 -12.88 10.36
N THR A 155 17.43 -13.80 10.98
CA THR A 155 18.25 -14.78 10.28
C THR A 155 17.42 -15.99 9.89
N TRP A 156 17.61 -16.50 8.65
CA TRP A 156 16.91 -17.65 8.12
C TRP A 156 17.72 -18.92 8.28
N TYR A 157 17.09 -19.97 8.79
CA TYR A 157 17.69 -21.27 9.02
C TYR A 157 16.91 -22.34 8.27
N CYS A 158 17.64 -23.19 7.57
CA CYS A 158 17.09 -24.40 6.97
C CYS A 158 17.23 -25.57 7.96
N PRO A 159 16.12 -26.24 8.33
CA PRO A 159 16.17 -27.34 9.29
C PRO A 159 16.97 -28.56 8.79
N HIS A 160 17.25 -28.63 7.49
CA HIS A 160 18.03 -29.71 6.90
C HIS A 160 19.49 -29.30 6.62
N CYS A 161 19.71 -28.10 6.06
CA CYS A 161 21.04 -27.72 5.56
C CYS A 161 21.93 -27.02 6.61
N ASP A 162 21.32 -26.40 7.63
CA ASP A 162 22.03 -25.60 8.62
C ASP A 162 22.26 -26.34 9.96
N LEU A 163 21.81 -27.60 10.05
CA LEU A 163 22.00 -28.49 11.22
C LEU A 163 23.15 -29.51 11.02
N ILE A 164 23.91 -29.38 9.93
CA ILE A 164 25.01 -30.28 9.61
C ILE A 164 26.33 -29.48 9.73
#